data_769a8acbaba7ff1891520aa4bbbdf88a
#
_entry.id   769a8acbaba7ff1891520aa4bbbdf88a
#
_cell.length_a   1.000
_cell.length_b   1.000
_cell.length_c   1.000
_cell.angle_alpha   90.00
_cell.angle_beta   90.00
_cell.angle_gamma   90.00
#
_symmetry.space_group_name_H-M   'P 1'
#
loop_
_entity.id
_entity.type
_entity.pdbx_description
1 polymer ?
#
loop_
_entity_poly.entity_id
_entity_poly.type
_entity_poly.pdbx_seq_one_letter_code
_entity_poly.pdbx_strand_id
1 'polypeptide(L)'
;REQVLAGVDGWDPEGGDGDAVETAGLSANGRTVHIETYCEDEPALRARLKREGRSAAFAGKTPADFEAWKIATRTRLYDVLGLSLMDRVPIEIRELSRVRVAGGIVRTHAMLQVEHDVWMSFYLLEPSHPKLDGRGLKRCYICPHGHQGAGAASVAGVTGVPAVDDAVRKFNYDYGLRLARMGYVTVCPDARGWGHRRDWKGQGDDENSFLRGTCLNQARMAEPLGLTVAGLNAWDNMRLIDYLEARGDIAMDDLGCFGFSGGGYMTLYLAALDPRVCKTFVSGYLYGVDDSLLHLNGNCSCNYTPGLWRLLDMGDIASLIAPRPLLVQSCEEDHLNGSRGLKNVDEQLKIVRDAYKLLGRRDALRHEVCPGGHHLGVTHLVEDIEWLDSHVAKCDRA
;
A
#
# COMPACT_ATOMS: atom_id res chain seq x y z
N ARG A 1 -36.79 -1.38 -5.73
CA ARG A 1 -35.78 -1.14 -4.66
C ARG A 1 -34.42 -1.82 -4.93
N GLU A 2 -34.30 -2.74 -5.89
CA GLU A 2 -33.04 -3.43 -6.21
C GLU A 2 -32.19 -2.74 -7.29
N GLN A 3 -32.67 -1.72 -7.97
CA GLN A 3 -31.92 -1.07 -9.06
C GLN A 3 -31.11 0.16 -8.66
N VAL A 4 -31.17 0.60 -7.39
CA VAL A 4 -30.44 1.79 -6.93
C VAL A 4 -29.02 1.49 -6.42
N LEU A 5 -28.68 0.23 -6.19
CA LEU A 5 -27.37 -0.15 -5.66
C LEU A 5 -26.35 -0.66 -6.71
N ALA A 6 -26.77 -0.79 -7.97
CA ALA A 6 -25.88 -1.30 -9.03
C ALA A 6 -24.87 -0.29 -9.60
N GLY A 7 -24.92 0.97 -9.17
CA GLY A 7 -24.09 2.04 -9.71
C GLY A 7 -22.88 2.46 -8.89
N VAL A 8 -22.62 1.84 -7.72
CA VAL A 8 -21.59 2.30 -6.79
C VAL A 8 -20.33 1.41 -6.78
N ASP A 9 -20.40 0.22 -7.35
CA ASP A 9 -19.32 -0.77 -7.32
C ASP A 9 -18.59 -0.98 -8.65
N GLY A 10 -18.87 -0.17 -9.66
CA GLY A 10 -18.27 -0.29 -10.99
C GLY A 10 -17.09 0.65 -11.19
N TRP A 11 -15.90 0.27 -10.69
CA TRP A 11 -14.68 0.86 -11.26
C TRP A 11 -14.39 0.20 -12.60
N ASP A 12 -14.60 0.97 -13.69
CA ASP A 12 -14.20 0.60 -15.05
C ASP A 12 -12.79 1.13 -15.32
N PRO A 13 -11.80 0.26 -15.52
CA PRO A 13 -10.42 0.69 -15.80
C PRO A 13 -10.24 1.33 -17.19
N GLU A 14 -11.26 1.31 -18.05
CA GLU A 14 -11.17 1.85 -19.42
C GLU A 14 -11.93 3.18 -19.63
N GLY A 15 -12.51 3.77 -18.59
CA GLY A 15 -13.17 5.07 -18.65
C GLY A 15 -12.18 6.22 -18.86
N GLY A 16 -11.66 6.33 -20.07
CA GLY A 16 -10.90 7.49 -20.54
C GLY A 16 -11.83 8.64 -20.93
N ASP A 17 -11.25 9.84 -20.82
CA ASP A 17 -11.71 11.12 -21.35
C ASP A 17 -13.00 11.70 -20.77
N GLY A 18 -12.80 12.47 -19.69
CA GLY A 18 -13.80 13.37 -19.21
C GLY A 18 -13.87 14.64 -20.02
N ASP A 19 -14.91 14.80 -20.79
CA ASP A 19 -15.49 16.12 -21.04
C ASP A 19 -17.00 15.98 -20.92
N ALA A 20 -17.57 16.87 -20.12
CA ALA A 20 -18.98 17.01 -19.81
C ALA A 20 -19.52 15.97 -18.80
N VAL A 21 -19.75 16.44 -17.59
CA VAL A 21 -20.76 15.86 -16.70
C VAL A 21 -22.07 15.88 -17.46
N GLU A 22 -22.42 14.76 -18.08
CA GLU A 22 -23.78 14.53 -18.54
C GLU A 22 -24.65 14.51 -17.28
N THR A 23 -25.46 15.51 -17.12
CA THR A 23 -26.49 15.55 -16.09
C THR A 23 -27.33 14.29 -16.21
N ALA A 24 -27.27 13.43 -15.21
CA ALA A 24 -28.03 12.20 -15.21
C ALA A 24 -29.51 12.51 -15.37
N GLY A 25 -30.06 12.26 -16.55
CA GLY A 25 -31.46 12.45 -16.82
C GLY A 25 -32.25 11.35 -16.12
N LEU A 26 -33.10 11.75 -15.17
CA LEU A 26 -34.12 10.86 -14.65
C LEU A 26 -35.25 10.74 -15.70
N SER A 27 -35.51 9.55 -16.22
CA SER A 27 -36.59 9.28 -17.13
C SER A 27 -37.80 8.74 -16.36
N ALA A 28 -38.86 9.53 -16.35
CA ALA A 28 -40.18 9.04 -16.00
C ALA A 28 -41.01 9.02 -17.30
N ASN A 29 -41.55 7.86 -17.68
CA ASN A 29 -42.39 7.66 -18.87
C ASN A 29 -41.68 8.02 -20.22
N GLY A 30 -40.38 7.71 -20.35
CA GLY A 30 -39.64 7.92 -21.60
C GLY A 30 -39.31 9.39 -21.90
N ARG A 31 -39.49 10.31 -20.97
CA ARG A 31 -39.05 11.70 -21.08
C ARG A 31 -37.83 11.94 -20.24
N THR A 32 -36.77 12.45 -20.82
CA THR A 32 -35.59 12.95 -20.11
C THR A 32 -35.98 14.26 -19.43
N VAL A 33 -35.85 14.34 -18.12
CA VAL A 33 -36.04 15.57 -17.35
C VAL A 33 -34.66 16.16 -17.07
N HIS A 34 -34.43 17.37 -17.54
CA HIS A 34 -33.23 18.14 -17.19
C HIS A 34 -33.45 18.80 -15.83
N ILE A 35 -32.57 18.47 -14.88
CA ILE A 35 -32.54 19.08 -13.55
C ILE A 35 -31.31 19.97 -13.49
N GLU A 36 -31.54 21.28 -13.32
CA GLU A 36 -30.44 22.23 -13.17
C GLU A 36 -29.71 21.99 -11.84
N THR A 37 -28.36 22.00 -11.89
CA THR A 37 -27.51 21.99 -10.70
C THR A 37 -27.19 23.44 -10.33
N TYR A 38 -27.62 23.88 -9.16
CA TYR A 38 -27.43 25.25 -8.69
C TYR A 38 -26.19 25.43 -7.81
N CYS A 39 -25.70 24.38 -7.17
CA CYS A 39 -24.58 24.43 -6.26
C CYS A 39 -23.69 23.20 -6.45
N GLU A 40 -22.38 23.42 -6.49
CA GLU A 40 -21.36 22.37 -6.50
C GLU A 40 -20.46 22.53 -5.29
N ASP A 41 -20.33 21.50 -4.46
CA ASP A 41 -19.51 21.54 -3.24
C ASP A 41 -18.04 21.19 -3.52
N GLU A 42 -17.75 20.42 -4.58
CA GLU A 42 -16.39 19.96 -4.90
C GLU A 42 -15.37 21.10 -5.05
N PRO A 43 -15.63 22.21 -5.76
CA PRO A 43 -14.69 23.33 -5.87
C PRO A 43 -14.36 23.96 -4.50
N ALA A 44 -15.33 24.01 -3.59
CA ALA A 44 -15.13 24.52 -2.23
C ALA A 44 -14.25 23.58 -1.39
N LEU A 45 -14.45 22.27 -1.49
CA LEU A 45 -13.63 21.26 -0.81
C LEU A 45 -12.18 21.25 -1.33
N ARG A 46 -12.00 21.37 -2.65
CA ARG A 46 -10.66 21.50 -3.26
C ARG A 46 -9.95 22.79 -2.81
N ALA A 47 -10.66 23.93 -2.80
CA ALA A 47 -10.09 25.18 -2.30
C ALA A 47 -9.72 25.08 -0.82
N ARG A 48 -10.50 24.35 -0.03
CA ARG A 48 -10.20 24.06 1.37
C ARG A 48 -8.94 23.21 1.52
N LEU A 49 -8.78 22.13 0.74
CA LEU A 49 -7.56 21.33 0.75
C LEU A 49 -6.32 22.17 0.43
N LYS A 50 -6.39 23.03 -0.59
CA LYS A 50 -5.27 23.92 -0.96
C LYS A 50 -4.93 24.91 0.16
N ARG A 51 -5.89 25.41 0.91
CA ARG A 51 -5.68 26.36 2.00
C ARG A 51 -5.23 25.71 3.30
N GLU A 52 -5.77 24.55 3.64
CA GLU A 52 -5.61 23.90 4.94
C GLU A 52 -4.77 22.62 4.92
N GLY A 53 -4.47 22.12 3.72
CA GLY A 53 -3.72 20.89 3.54
C GLY A 53 -2.26 21.01 3.98
N ARG A 54 -1.66 19.86 4.30
CA ARG A 54 -0.26 19.74 4.69
C ARG A 54 0.16 20.62 5.86
N SER A 55 -0.73 20.84 6.82
CA SER A 55 -0.47 21.70 7.99
C SER A 55 0.67 21.20 8.89
N ALA A 56 1.06 19.93 8.77
CA ALA A 56 2.17 19.32 9.48
C ALA A 56 3.40 19.07 8.56
N ALA A 57 3.47 19.71 7.38
CA ALA A 57 4.64 19.62 6.52
C ALA A 57 5.91 20.10 7.24
N PHE A 58 7.05 19.51 6.89
CA PHE A 58 8.33 19.95 7.46
C PHE A 58 8.69 21.38 7.02
N ALA A 59 8.98 22.23 7.99
CA ALA A 59 9.37 23.63 7.76
C ALA A 59 10.75 24.00 8.41
N GLY A 60 11.41 23.03 9.06
CA GLY A 60 12.73 23.22 9.67
C GLY A 60 13.86 23.33 8.64
N LYS A 61 15.09 23.57 9.14
CA LYS A 61 16.27 23.80 8.30
C LYS A 61 17.45 22.89 8.63
N THR A 62 17.41 22.21 9.76
CA THR A 62 18.52 21.39 10.25
C THR A 62 18.10 19.91 10.37
N PRO A 63 19.08 18.98 10.35
CA PRO A 63 18.80 17.57 10.66
C PRO A 63 18.12 17.37 12.02
N ALA A 64 18.47 18.17 13.03
CA ALA A 64 17.83 18.10 14.35
C ALA A 64 16.35 18.51 14.30
N ASP A 65 16.02 19.59 13.54
CA ASP A 65 14.63 19.98 13.33
C ASP A 65 13.85 18.86 12.63
N PHE A 66 14.51 18.19 11.68
CA PHE A 66 13.89 17.10 10.94
C PHE A 66 13.59 15.88 11.83
N GLU A 67 14.52 15.47 12.70
CA GLU A 67 14.28 14.36 13.62
C GLU A 67 13.17 14.69 14.63
N ALA A 68 13.13 15.91 15.17
CA ALA A 68 12.04 16.35 16.02
C ALA A 68 10.67 16.35 15.30
N TRP A 69 10.66 16.85 14.06
CA TRP A 69 9.46 16.81 13.19
C TRP A 69 9.03 15.38 12.91
N LYS A 70 9.96 14.51 12.57
CA LYS A 70 9.69 13.09 12.23
C LYS A 70 9.02 12.37 13.41
N ILE A 71 9.53 12.54 14.63
CA ILE A 71 8.93 11.97 15.85
C ILE A 71 7.51 12.50 16.05
N ALA A 72 7.32 13.82 16.04
CA ALA A 72 6.02 14.43 16.27
C ALA A 72 5.00 14.07 15.17
N THR A 73 5.47 14.04 13.90
CA THR A 73 4.61 13.75 12.77
C THR A 73 4.22 12.27 12.71
N ARG A 74 5.15 11.37 13.05
CA ARG A 74 4.83 9.94 13.16
C ARG A 74 3.78 9.68 14.23
N THR A 75 3.86 10.34 15.39
CA THR A 75 2.83 10.26 16.43
C THR A 75 1.47 10.72 15.92
N ARG A 76 1.43 11.87 15.23
CA ARG A 76 0.17 12.38 14.64
C ARG A 76 -0.38 11.45 13.56
N LEU A 77 0.48 10.88 12.72
CA LEU A 77 0.09 9.90 11.72
C LEU A 77 -0.47 8.64 12.39
N TYR A 78 0.17 8.17 13.46
CA TYR A 78 -0.29 7.04 14.25
C TYR A 78 -1.70 7.27 14.81
N ASP A 79 -1.95 8.47 15.35
CA ASP A 79 -3.26 8.84 15.94
C ASP A 79 -4.34 9.01 14.87
N VAL A 80 -4.05 9.70 13.75
CA VAL A 80 -5.06 9.94 12.70
C VAL A 80 -5.46 8.64 11.99
N LEU A 81 -4.58 7.65 11.99
CA LEU A 81 -4.88 6.31 11.47
C LEU A 81 -5.68 5.44 12.45
N GLY A 82 -5.87 5.90 13.70
CA GLY A 82 -6.55 5.16 14.76
C GLY A 82 -5.70 4.07 15.43
N LEU A 83 -4.40 4.07 15.20
CA LEU A 83 -3.49 3.04 15.75
C LEU A 83 -3.33 3.11 17.27
N SER A 84 -3.55 4.29 17.88
CA SER A 84 -3.58 4.46 19.32
C SER A 84 -4.73 3.75 20.03
N LEU A 85 -5.72 3.28 19.26
CA LEU A 85 -6.87 2.53 19.76
C LEU A 85 -6.67 1.00 19.66
N MET A 86 -5.54 0.56 19.13
CA MET A 86 -5.28 -0.86 18.87
C MET A 86 -4.55 -1.52 20.03
N ASP A 87 -5.01 -2.69 20.42
CA ASP A 87 -4.43 -3.49 21.48
C ASP A 87 -3.58 -4.65 20.96
N ARG A 88 -2.40 -4.84 21.55
CA ARG A 88 -1.54 -5.99 21.23
C ARG A 88 -2.09 -7.26 21.87
N VAL A 89 -2.10 -8.33 21.06
CA VAL A 89 -2.39 -9.70 21.52
C VAL A 89 -1.12 -10.55 21.45
N PRO A 90 -1.03 -11.68 22.14
CA PRO A 90 0.07 -12.64 21.97
C PRO A 90 0.21 -13.07 20.51
N ILE A 91 1.43 -13.47 20.13
CA ILE A 91 1.68 -14.03 18.80
C ILE A 91 1.11 -15.44 18.77
N GLU A 92 0.08 -15.65 17.96
CA GLU A 92 -0.51 -16.95 17.68
C GLU A 92 -0.58 -17.19 16.18
N ILE A 93 -0.06 -18.35 15.74
CA ILE A 93 0.00 -18.76 14.34
C ILE A 93 -0.79 -20.05 14.14
N ARG A 94 -1.56 -20.12 13.06
CA ARG A 94 -2.22 -21.34 12.60
C ARG A 94 -1.81 -21.66 11.17
N GLU A 95 -1.07 -22.74 10.98
CA GLU A 95 -0.73 -23.22 9.66
C GLU A 95 -1.97 -23.88 9.02
N LEU A 96 -2.30 -23.49 7.79
CA LEU A 96 -3.42 -24.01 7.03
C LEU A 96 -2.96 -25.05 5.99
N SER A 97 -1.87 -24.75 5.29
CA SER A 97 -1.30 -25.67 4.30
C SER A 97 0.18 -25.37 4.06
N ARG A 98 0.91 -26.39 3.57
CA ARG A 98 2.32 -26.27 3.20
C ARG A 98 2.57 -27.06 1.93
N VAL A 99 3.10 -26.39 0.91
CA VAL A 99 3.38 -26.99 -0.39
C VAL A 99 4.79 -26.65 -0.87
N ARG A 100 5.39 -27.55 -1.65
CA ARG A 100 6.62 -27.24 -2.40
C ARG A 100 6.24 -26.70 -3.76
N VAL A 101 6.81 -25.55 -4.12
CA VAL A 101 6.67 -24.95 -5.44
C VAL A 101 7.98 -25.01 -6.21
N ALA A 102 7.92 -24.79 -7.53
CA ALA A 102 9.08 -24.84 -8.38
C ALA A 102 10.21 -23.92 -7.89
N GLY A 103 11.47 -24.34 -8.07
CA GLY A 103 12.64 -23.59 -7.60
C GLY A 103 13.05 -23.90 -6.16
N GLY A 104 12.53 -24.98 -5.56
CA GLY A 104 12.91 -25.41 -4.21
C GLY A 104 12.34 -24.51 -3.11
N ILE A 105 11.24 -23.81 -3.36
CA ILE A 105 10.60 -22.93 -2.40
C ILE A 105 9.50 -23.71 -1.66
N VAL A 106 9.44 -23.56 -0.33
CA VAL A 106 8.31 -24.01 0.47
C VAL A 106 7.37 -22.82 0.66
N ARG A 107 6.12 -22.95 0.22
CA ARG A 107 5.07 -21.97 0.43
C ARG A 107 4.12 -22.49 1.51
N THR A 108 4.09 -21.79 2.63
CA THR A 108 3.19 -22.06 3.76
C THR A 108 2.07 -21.03 3.75
N HIS A 109 0.82 -21.46 3.76
CA HIS A 109 -0.33 -20.63 4.02
C HIS A 109 -0.68 -20.72 5.50
N ALA A 110 -0.76 -19.58 6.18
CA ALA A 110 -1.00 -19.54 7.61
C ALA A 110 -1.86 -18.33 7.99
N MET A 111 -2.29 -18.29 9.24
CA MET A 111 -2.97 -17.16 9.86
C MET A 111 -2.22 -16.69 11.10
N LEU A 112 -2.13 -15.37 11.28
CA LEU A 112 -1.61 -14.70 12.48
C LEU A 112 -2.75 -14.00 13.18
N GLN A 113 -2.87 -14.16 14.49
CA GLN A 113 -3.79 -13.35 15.29
C GLN A 113 -3.23 -11.94 15.43
N VAL A 114 -3.97 -10.93 14.95
CA VAL A 114 -3.53 -9.52 14.92
C VAL A 114 -4.24 -8.66 15.96
N GLU A 115 -5.44 -9.05 16.36
CA GLU A 115 -6.23 -8.52 17.45
C GLU A 115 -7.00 -9.66 18.13
N HIS A 116 -7.70 -9.37 19.22
CA HIS A 116 -8.61 -10.34 19.82
C HIS A 116 -9.66 -10.80 18.81
N ASP A 117 -9.70 -12.09 18.53
CA ASP A 117 -10.57 -12.74 17.54
C ASP A 117 -10.41 -12.30 16.07
N VAL A 118 -9.36 -11.53 15.75
CA VAL A 118 -9.05 -11.12 14.37
C VAL A 118 -7.79 -11.81 13.86
N TRP A 119 -7.94 -12.51 12.73
CA TRP A 119 -6.89 -13.29 12.11
C TRP A 119 -6.51 -12.70 10.75
N MET A 120 -5.22 -12.59 10.49
CA MET A 120 -4.67 -12.21 9.20
C MET A 120 -4.12 -13.45 8.49
N SER A 121 -4.68 -13.77 7.33
CA SER A 121 -4.13 -14.77 6.41
C SER A 121 -2.87 -14.24 5.74
N PHE A 122 -1.86 -15.08 5.57
CA PHE A 122 -0.65 -14.74 4.84
C PHE A 122 0.02 -15.98 4.24
N TYR A 123 0.84 -15.76 3.21
CA TYR A 123 1.75 -16.77 2.68
C TYR A 123 3.18 -16.46 3.10
N LEU A 124 3.88 -17.49 3.61
CA LEU A 124 5.32 -17.46 3.87
C LEU A 124 6.02 -18.31 2.80
N LEU A 125 6.97 -17.72 2.08
CA LEU A 125 7.77 -18.39 1.07
C LEU A 125 9.21 -18.51 1.57
N GLU A 126 9.67 -19.74 1.74
CA GLU A 126 11.02 -20.03 2.23
C GLU A 126 11.80 -20.78 1.14
N PRO A 127 12.81 -20.15 0.53
CA PRO A 127 13.68 -20.84 -0.42
C PRO A 127 14.57 -21.87 0.28
N SER A 128 14.89 -22.99 -0.41
CA SER A 128 15.80 -24.03 0.11
C SER A 128 17.22 -23.52 0.36
N HIS A 129 17.63 -22.49 -0.37
CA HIS A 129 18.92 -21.81 -0.23
C HIS A 129 18.68 -20.32 0.01
N PRO A 130 18.32 -19.90 1.26
CA PRO A 130 18.03 -18.51 1.55
C PRO A 130 19.30 -17.67 1.50
N LYS A 131 19.16 -16.41 1.08
CA LYS A 131 20.18 -15.37 1.31
C LYS A 131 20.31 -15.13 2.81
N LEU A 132 21.54 -15.20 3.30
CA LEU A 132 21.85 -14.99 4.71
C LEU A 132 22.62 -13.67 4.88
N ASP A 133 22.51 -13.08 6.05
CA ASP A 133 23.40 -12.01 6.49
C ASP A 133 24.73 -12.58 7.05
N GLY A 134 25.64 -11.71 7.48
CA GLY A 134 26.93 -12.12 8.04
C GLY A 134 26.85 -12.92 9.34
N ARG A 135 25.66 -13.04 9.96
CA ARG A 135 25.38 -13.80 11.19
C ARG A 135 24.70 -15.14 10.90
N GLY A 136 24.37 -15.42 9.65
CA GLY A 136 23.62 -16.60 9.24
C GLY A 136 22.10 -16.47 9.39
N LEU A 137 21.57 -15.25 9.59
CA LEU A 137 20.14 -14.97 9.63
C LEU A 137 19.59 -14.76 8.21
N LYS A 138 18.35 -15.19 7.97
CA LYS A 138 17.68 -15.13 6.67
C LYS A 138 17.26 -13.69 6.35
N ARG A 139 17.60 -13.21 5.16
CA ARG A 139 17.10 -11.92 4.65
C ARG A 139 15.64 -12.04 4.24
N CYS A 140 14.82 -11.04 4.59
CA CYS A 140 13.37 -11.13 4.47
C CYS A 140 12.76 -9.86 3.90
N TYR A 141 11.66 -10.05 3.13
CA TYR A 141 10.78 -8.98 2.68
C TYR A 141 9.33 -9.26 3.06
N ILE A 142 8.62 -8.24 3.54
CA ILE A 142 7.17 -8.22 3.60
C ILE A 142 6.66 -7.69 2.25
N CYS A 143 5.72 -8.41 1.64
CA CYS A 143 5.21 -8.13 0.31
C CYS A 143 3.67 -7.98 0.33
N PRO A 144 3.13 -6.82 0.74
CA PRO A 144 1.70 -6.56 0.73
C PRO A 144 1.16 -6.49 -0.70
N HIS A 145 -0.04 -7.02 -0.95
CA HIS A 145 -0.67 -7.05 -2.28
C HIS A 145 -1.37 -5.74 -2.64
N GLY A 146 -1.55 -5.49 -3.95
CA GLY A 146 -2.40 -4.42 -4.46
C GLY A 146 -3.86 -4.85 -4.65
N HIS A 147 -4.72 -3.87 -4.99
CA HIS A 147 -6.16 -4.08 -5.10
C HIS A 147 -6.57 -5.03 -6.23
N GLN A 148 -5.86 -5.00 -7.34
CA GLN A 148 -6.13 -5.86 -8.52
C GLN A 148 -5.42 -7.23 -8.43
N GLY A 149 -4.75 -7.51 -7.31
CA GLY A 149 -3.87 -8.64 -7.17
C GLY A 149 -4.52 -9.93 -6.66
N ALA A 150 -5.83 -10.01 -6.47
CA ALA A 150 -6.48 -11.18 -5.87
C ALA A 150 -5.90 -11.56 -4.49
N GLY A 151 -5.59 -10.58 -3.66
CA GLY A 151 -5.02 -10.78 -2.33
C GLY A 151 -3.58 -11.28 -2.33
N ALA A 152 -3.17 -11.86 -1.22
CA ALA A 152 -1.82 -12.41 -1.02
C ALA A 152 -1.49 -13.58 -1.98
N ALA A 153 -2.51 -14.24 -2.51
CA ALA A 153 -2.34 -15.41 -3.38
C ALA A 153 -1.55 -15.06 -4.64
N SER A 154 -1.83 -13.91 -5.29
CA SER A 154 -1.09 -13.49 -6.47
C SER A 154 0.38 -13.19 -6.15
N VAL A 155 0.63 -12.47 -5.06
CA VAL A 155 1.99 -12.10 -4.64
C VAL A 155 2.82 -13.32 -4.29
N ALA A 156 2.18 -14.31 -3.68
CA ALA A 156 2.80 -15.60 -3.35
C ALA A 156 2.90 -16.57 -4.55
N GLY A 157 2.46 -16.16 -5.74
CA GLY A 157 2.51 -16.99 -6.95
C GLY A 157 1.66 -18.25 -6.84
N VAL A 158 0.46 -18.17 -6.24
CA VAL A 158 -0.52 -19.25 -6.32
C VAL A 158 -0.99 -19.33 -7.77
N THR A 159 -1.14 -20.54 -8.29
CA THR A 159 -1.54 -20.80 -9.68
C THR A 159 -2.74 -21.73 -9.74
N GLY A 160 -3.41 -21.77 -10.89
CA GLY A 160 -4.55 -22.65 -11.14
C GLY A 160 -5.90 -22.03 -10.74
N VAL A 161 -5.91 -20.77 -10.34
CA VAL A 161 -7.10 -19.95 -10.15
C VAL A 161 -7.07 -18.88 -11.25
N PRO A 162 -7.94 -18.95 -12.28
CA PRO A 162 -7.84 -18.07 -13.46
C PRO A 162 -7.76 -16.58 -13.13
N ALA A 163 -8.55 -16.09 -12.16
CA ALA A 163 -8.52 -14.70 -11.74
C ALA A 163 -7.15 -14.29 -11.14
N VAL A 164 -6.52 -15.17 -10.37
CA VAL A 164 -5.17 -14.96 -9.81
C VAL A 164 -4.12 -14.99 -10.92
N ASP A 165 -4.20 -15.99 -11.80
CA ASP A 165 -3.28 -16.15 -12.93
C ASP A 165 -3.34 -14.94 -13.87
N ASP A 166 -4.53 -14.39 -14.12
CA ASP A 166 -4.73 -13.19 -14.91
C ASP A 166 -4.13 -11.94 -14.26
N ALA A 167 -4.33 -11.75 -12.97
CA ALA A 167 -3.74 -10.63 -12.22
C ALA A 167 -2.21 -10.67 -12.27
N VAL A 168 -1.61 -11.85 -12.08
CA VAL A 168 -0.17 -12.03 -12.19
C VAL A 168 0.32 -11.67 -13.59
N ARG A 169 -0.36 -12.18 -14.64
CA ARG A 169 0.03 -11.95 -16.03
C ARG A 169 -0.09 -10.48 -16.45
N LYS A 170 -1.18 -9.80 -16.05
CA LYS A 170 -1.45 -8.41 -16.45
C LYS A 170 -0.57 -7.40 -15.73
N PHE A 171 -0.30 -7.62 -14.44
CA PHE A 171 0.28 -6.60 -13.57
C PHE A 171 1.60 -7.01 -12.91
N ASN A 172 2.13 -8.22 -13.18
CA ASN A 172 3.33 -8.78 -12.53
C ASN A 172 3.19 -8.92 -10.99
N TYR A 173 2.01 -9.28 -10.51
CA TYR A 173 1.76 -9.35 -9.07
C TYR A 173 2.55 -10.41 -8.30
N ASP A 174 3.23 -11.34 -8.93
CA ASP A 174 3.99 -12.42 -8.30
C ASP A 174 5.33 -11.99 -7.69
N TYR A 175 5.46 -10.73 -7.30
CA TYR A 175 6.75 -10.18 -6.82
C TYR A 175 7.26 -10.83 -5.52
N GLY A 176 6.39 -11.32 -4.63
CA GLY A 176 6.82 -12.10 -3.48
C GLY A 176 7.48 -13.42 -3.89
N LEU A 177 6.91 -14.13 -4.88
CA LEU A 177 7.53 -15.33 -5.44
C LEU A 177 8.83 -15.01 -6.19
N ARG A 178 8.90 -13.88 -6.92
CA ARG A 178 10.14 -13.45 -7.60
C ARG A 178 11.27 -13.21 -6.62
N LEU A 179 11.00 -12.52 -5.51
CA LEU A 179 11.99 -12.33 -4.43
C LEU A 179 12.39 -13.66 -3.77
N ALA A 180 11.44 -14.57 -3.56
CA ALA A 180 11.76 -15.89 -3.02
C ALA A 180 12.67 -16.68 -3.96
N ARG A 181 12.48 -16.57 -5.29
CA ARG A 181 13.40 -17.14 -6.31
C ARG A 181 14.79 -16.50 -6.28
N MET A 182 14.89 -15.26 -5.85
CA MET A 182 16.17 -14.57 -5.63
C MET A 182 16.84 -14.97 -4.29
N GLY A 183 16.20 -15.81 -3.48
CA GLY A 183 16.73 -16.32 -2.23
C GLY A 183 16.25 -15.58 -0.97
N TYR A 184 15.34 -14.63 -1.06
CA TYR A 184 14.77 -13.97 0.13
C TYR A 184 13.64 -14.81 0.72
N VAL A 185 13.53 -14.84 2.04
CA VAL A 185 12.26 -15.21 2.68
C VAL A 185 11.26 -14.09 2.38
N THR A 186 10.06 -14.44 1.93
CA THR A 186 9.01 -13.44 1.68
C THR A 186 7.74 -13.78 2.41
N VAL A 187 7.10 -12.74 2.94
CA VAL A 187 5.82 -12.86 3.63
C VAL A 187 4.80 -11.99 2.92
N CYS A 188 3.74 -12.62 2.43
CA CYS A 188 2.71 -12.00 1.62
C CYS A 188 1.39 -11.99 2.43
N PRO A 189 1.05 -10.90 3.13
CA PRO A 189 -0.17 -10.79 3.91
C PRO A 189 -1.39 -10.48 3.07
N ASP A 190 -2.57 -10.95 3.50
CA ASP A 190 -3.87 -10.45 3.03
C ASP A 190 -4.25 -9.17 3.79
N ALA A 191 -4.53 -8.11 3.06
CA ALA A 191 -5.12 -6.89 3.61
C ALA A 191 -6.55 -7.13 4.06
N ARG A 192 -7.02 -6.34 5.02
CA ARG A 192 -8.42 -6.39 5.46
C ARG A 192 -9.37 -6.08 4.31
N GLY A 193 -10.37 -6.89 4.16
CA GLY A 193 -11.35 -6.78 3.09
C GLY A 193 -10.88 -7.33 1.74
N TRP A 194 -9.74 -8.05 1.68
CA TRP A 194 -9.18 -8.63 0.46
C TRP A 194 -8.79 -10.09 0.63
N GLY A 195 -8.65 -10.80 -0.49
CA GLY A 195 -8.22 -12.18 -0.49
C GLY A 195 -9.09 -13.07 0.39
N HIS A 196 -8.48 -13.80 1.32
CA HIS A 196 -9.18 -14.65 2.30
C HIS A 196 -9.84 -13.85 3.44
N ARG A 197 -9.69 -12.52 3.47
CA ARG A 197 -10.27 -11.63 4.49
C ARG A 197 -11.39 -10.75 3.97
N ARG A 198 -11.89 -11.00 2.76
CA ARG A 198 -13.03 -10.26 2.21
C ARG A 198 -14.32 -10.63 2.94
N ASP A 199 -15.25 -9.70 2.99
CA ASP A 199 -16.58 -9.95 3.53
C ASP A 199 -17.42 -10.79 2.54
N TRP A 200 -17.64 -12.04 2.85
CA TRP A 200 -18.38 -12.97 2.01
C TRP A 200 -19.85 -12.58 1.80
N LYS A 201 -20.46 -11.86 2.76
CA LYS A 201 -21.84 -11.35 2.63
C LYS A 201 -21.96 -10.29 1.55
N GLY A 202 -20.88 -9.54 1.32
CA GLY A 202 -20.83 -8.51 0.30
C GLY A 202 -20.36 -9.00 -1.06
N GLN A 203 -19.69 -10.17 -1.11
CA GLN A 203 -18.98 -10.60 -2.32
C GLN A 203 -19.44 -11.97 -2.83
N GLY A 204 -19.82 -12.86 -2.09
CA GLY A 204 -19.96 -14.26 -2.51
C GLY A 204 -18.61 -14.99 -2.48
N ASP A 205 -18.63 -16.27 -2.83
CA ASP A 205 -17.48 -17.18 -2.77
C ASP A 205 -17.01 -17.69 -4.15
N ASP A 206 -17.50 -17.07 -5.23
CA ASP A 206 -17.04 -17.36 -6.58
C ASP A 206 -15.64 -16.80 -6.84
N GLU A 207 -14.98 -17.31 -7.86
CA GLU A 207 -13.61 -16.95 -8.22
C GLU A 207 -13.41 -15.44 -8.46
N ASN A 208 -14.35 -14.79 -9.13
CA ASN A 208 -14.26 -13.36 -9.43
C ASN A 208 -14.33 -12.50 -8.16
N SER A 209 -14.92 -13.03 -7.09
CA SER A 209 -14.96 -12.35 -5.79
C SER A 209 -13.58 -12.11 -5.18
N PHE A 210 -12.56 -12.88 -5.55
CA PHE A 210 -11.17 -12.63 -5.16
C PHE A 210 -10.62 -11.30 -5.69
N LEU A 211 -11.13 -10.82 -6.83
CA LEU A 211 -10.71 -9.57 -7.46
C LEU A 211 -11.40 -8.34 -6.88
N ARG A 212 -12.34 -8.53 -5.97
CA ARG A 212 -13.13 -7.46 -5.38
C ARG A 212 -12.82 -7.31 -3.90
N GLY A 213 -12.53 -6.07 -3.49
CA GLY A 213 -12.35 -5.75 -2.08
C GLY A 213 -13.65 -5.31 -1.40
N THR A 214 -13.68 -5.46 -0.09
CA THR A 214 -14.77 -4.98 0.78
C THR A 214 -14.35 -3.81 1.65
N CYS A 215 -13.32 -3.05 1.22
CA CYS A 215 -12.79 -1.91 1.97
C CYS A 215 -13.85 -0.85 2.30
N LEU A 216 -14.83 -0.63 1.43
CA LEU A 216 -15.92 0.32 1.70
C LEU A 216 -16.76 -0.11 2.90
N ASN A 217 -17.08 -1.40 3.02
CA ASN A 217 -17.80 -1.91 4.20
C ASN A 217 -16.95 -1.79 5.45
N GLN A 218 -15.65 -2.10 5.33
CA GLN A 218 -14.69 -1.94 6.43
C GLN A 218 -14.58 -0.48 6.88
N ALA A 219 -14.44 0.47 5.95
CA ALA A 219 -14.37 1.90 6.24
C ALA A 219 -15.63 2.38 6.99
N ARG A 220 -16.81 2.02 6.49
CA ARG A 220 -18.11 2.38 7.11
C ARG A 220 -18.27 1.86 8.53
N MET A 221 -17.63 0.75 8.88
CA MET A 221 -17.65 0.20 10.24
C MET A 221 -16.54 0.79 11.12
N ALA A 222 -15.35 1.03 10.55
CA ALA A 222 -14.15 1.44 11.28
C ALA A 222 -14.14 2.95 11.59
N GLU A 223 -14.44 3.79 10.60
CA GLU A 223 -14.33 5.25 10.73
C GLU A 223 -15.21 5.87 11.83
N PRO A 224 -16.48 5.43 12.03
CA PRO A 224 -17.27 5.89 13.16
C PRO A 224 -16.71 5.51 14.53
N LEU A 225 -15.80 4.55 14.60
CA LEU A 225 -15.10 4.14 15.82
C LEU A 225 -13.75 4.85 15.99
N GLY A 226 -13.37 5.74 15.07
CA GLY A 226 -12.07 6.39 15.07
C GLY A 226 -10.92 5.55 14.50
N LEU A 227 -11.25 4.40 13.90
CA LEU A 227 -10.30 3.54 13.19
C LEU A 227 -10.32 3.86 11.70
N THR A 228 -9.27 3.46 10.97
CA THR A 228 -9.24 3.60 9.51
C THR A 228 -8.76 2.32 8.85
N VAL A 229 -9.17 2.06 7.61
CA VAL A 229 -8.68 0.89 6.88
C VAL A 229 -7.16 0.95 6.71
N ALA A 230 -6.62 2.15 6.51
CA ALA A 230 -5.17 2.37 6.46
C ALA A 230 -4.47 1.97 7.76
N GLY A 231 -5.02 2.41 8.89
CA GLY A 231 -4.48 2.07 10.22
C GLY A 231 -4.59 0.58 10.52
N LEU A 232 -5.74 -0.02 10.24
CA LEU A 232 -5.95 -1.46 10.42
C LEU A 232 -4.97 -2.31 9.62
N ASN A 233 -4.70 -1.95 8.35
CA ASN A 233 -3.70 -2.64 7.53
C ASN A 233 -2.26 -2.40 8.02
N ALA A 234 -1.94 -1.19 8.47
CA ALA A 234 -0.64 -0.89 9.06
C ALA A 234 -0.42 -1.69 10.35
N TRP A 235 -1.44 -1.75 11.23
CA TRP A 235 -1.40 -2.57 12.45
C TRP A 235 -1.11 -4.03 12.13
N ASP A 236 -1.85 -4.63 11.23
CA ASP A 236 -1.70 -6.03 10.85
C ASP A 236 -0.27 -6.33 10.38
N ASN A 237 0.31 -5.45 9.56
CA ASN A 237 1.68 -5.59 9.09
C ASN A 237 2.72 -5.35 10.22
N MET A 238 2.46 -4.47 11.19
CA MET A 238 3.30 -4.35 12.39
C MET A 238 3.27 -5.64 13.23
N ARG A 239 2.10 -6.27 13.37
CA ARG A 239 1.98 -7.58 14.04
C ARG A 239 2.73 -8.68 13.29
N LEU A 240 2.77 -8.59 11.95
CA LEU A 240 3.58 -9.50 11.13
C LEU A 240 5.08 -9.30 11.39
N ILE A 241 5.54 -8.06 11.57
CA ILE A 241 6.93 -7.77 11.99
C ILE A 241 7.22 -8.38 13.36
N ASP A 242 6.29 -8.24 14.33
CA ASP A 242 6.43 -8.85 15.66
C ASP A 242 6.57 -10.38 15.56
N TYR A 243 5.82 -11.04 14.68
CA TYR A 243 5.96 -12.47 14.41
C TYR A 243 7.33 -12.82 13.81
N LEU A 244 7.78 -12.05 12.81
CA LEU A 244 9.10 -12.29 12.19
C LEU A 244 10.24 -12.12 13.20
N GLU A 245 10.14 -11.16 14.10
CA GLU A 245 11.09 -10.95 15.19
C GLU A 245 11.08 -12.12 16.19
N ALA A 246 9.88 -12.61 16.55
CA ALA A 246 9.73 -13.75 17.45
C ALA A 246 10.24 -15.08 16.87
N ARG A 247 10.34 -15.22 15.55
CA ARG A 247 10.95 -16.39 14.89
C ARG A 247 12.44 -16.56 15.23
N GLY A 248 13.18 -15.46 15.37
CA GLY A 248 14.60 -15.48 15.74
C GLY A 248 15.55 -15.93 14.61
N ASP A 249 15.06 -16.30 13.42
CA ASP A 249 15.87 -16.76 12.28
C ASP A 249 15.94 -15.72 11.14
N ILE A 250 15.32 -14.55 11.33
CA ILE A 250 15.23 -13.45 10.35
C ILE A 250 16.21 -12.32 10.72
N ALA A 251 16.89 -11.78 9.72
CA ALA A 251 17.76 -10.60 9.85
C ALA A 251 16.90 -9.33 9.97
N MET A 252 16.46 -9.03 11.19
CA MET A 252 15.53 -7.91 11.45
C MET A 252 16.13 -6.52 11.19
N ASP A 253 17.46 -6.39 11.20
CA ASP A 253 18.17 -5.17 10.83
C ASP A 253 18.40 -5.02 9.31
N ASP A 254 17.82 -5.92 8.53
CA ASP A 254 17.80 -5.91 7.07
C ASP A 254 16.38 -6.16 6.50
N LEU A 255 15.34 -6.07 7.34
CA LEU A 255 13.96 -6.31 6.93
C LEU A 255 13.53 -5.33 5.84
N GLY A 256 13.09 -5.85 4.69
CA GLY A 256 12.54 -5.08 3.60
C GLY A 256 11.01 -5.08 3.57
N CYS A 257 10.44 -4.06 2.94
CA CYS A 257 9.04 -4.04 2.56
C CYS A 257 8.91 -3.60 1.10
N PHE A 258 8.20 -4.38 0.31
CA PHE A 258 8.01 -4.14 -1.12
C PHE A 258 6.56 -4.34 -1.52
N GLY A 259 5.96 -3.33 -2.14
CA GLY A 259 4.59 -3.43 -2.63
C GLY A 259 4.32 -2.60 -3.86
N PHE A 260 3.36 -3.08 -4.65
CA PHE A 260 2.86 -2.42 -5.85
C PHE A 260 1.40 -2.00 -5.66
N SER A 261 1.02 -0.82 -6.18
CA SER A 261 -0.36 -0.30 -6.14
C SER A 261 -0.87 -0.18 -4.68
N GLY A 262 -1.96 -0.83 -4.32
CA GLY A 262 -2.41 -0.94 -2.93
C GLY A 262 -1.35 -1.56 -2.00
N GLY A 263 -0.49 -2.44 -2.51
CA GLY A 263 0.68 -2.93 -1.80
C GLY A 263 1.72 -1.83 -1.56
N GLY A 264 1.92 -0.94 -2.54
CA GLY A 264 2.75 0.26 -2.41
C GLY A 264 2.22 1.20 -1.33
N TYR A 265 0.91 1.41 -1.30
CA TYR A 265 0.22 2.13 -0.23
C TYR A 265 0.53 1.53 1.15
N MET A 266 0.31 0.24 1.34
CA MET A 266 0.59 -0.42 2.63
C MET A 266 2.07 -0.37 3.00
N THR A 267 2.96 -0.52 2.01
CA THR A 267 4.42 -0.40 2.18
C THR A 267 4.83 0.99 2.64
N LEU A 268 4.27 2.04 2.02
CA LEU A 268 4.55 3.44 2.36
C LEU A 268 4.18 3.73 3.81
N TYR A 269 2.97 3.37 4.22
CA TYR A 269 2.49 3.62 5.58
C TYR A 269 3.25 2.78 6.61
N LEU A 270 3.47 1.50 6.35
CA LEU A 270 4.24 0.64 7.26
C LEU A 270 5.65 1.17 7.48
N ALA A 271 6.36 1.50 6.41
CA ALA A 271 7.72 2.01 6.51
C ALA A 271 7.81 3.39 7.18
N ALA A 272 6.81 4.26 6.97
CA ALA A 272 6.74 5.56 7.65
C ALA A 272 6.51 5.43 9.16
N LEU A 273 5.73 4.44 9.59
CA LEU A 273 5.30 4.23 10.97
C LEU A 273 6.25 3.34 11.76
N ASP A 274 6.76 2.27 11.15
CA ASP A 274 7.58 1.26 11.84
C ASP A 274 9.06 1.34 11.39
N PRO A 275 9.96 1.80 12.26
CA PRO A 275 11.38 1.92 11.93
C PRO A 275 12.10 0.58 11.72
N ARG A 276 11.48 -0.55 12.07
CA ARG A 276 12.03 -1.89 11.83
C ARG A 276 12.03 -2.28 10.34
N VAL A 277 11.28 -1.55 9.49
CA VAL A 277 11.40 -1.67 8.02
C VAL A 277 12.66 -0.93 7.60
N CYS A 278 13.72 -1.64 7.26
CA CYS A 278 15.06 -1.08 7.01
C CYS A 278 15.26 -0.64 5.56
N LYS A 279 14.50 -1.18 4.61
CA LYS A 279 14.54 -0.83 3.19
C LYS A 279 13.14 -0.93 2.57
N THR A 280 12.84 -0.02 1.66
CA THR A 280 11.46 0.18 1.19
C THR A 280 11.41 0.30 -0.32
N PHE A 281 10.53 -0.47 -0.97
CA PHE A 281 10.20 -0.35 -2.38
C PHE A 281 8.71 -0.06 -2.56
N VAL A 282 8.38 1.14 -2.97
CA VAL A 282 7.01 1.60 -3.27
C VAL A 282 6.84 1.70 -4.78
N SER A 283 6.01 0.87 -5.37
CA SER A 283 5.69 0.93 -6.79
C SER A 283 4.24 1.34 -7.01
N GLY A 284 4.00 2.29 -7.94
CA GLY A 284 2.67 2.74 -8.34
C GLY A 284 1.86 3.40 -7.24
N TYR A 285 2.51 4.03 -6.25
CA TYR A 285 1.82 4.70 -5.15
C TYR A 285 2.66 5.82 -4.51
N LEU A 286 3.04 6.82 -5.28
CA LEU A 286 3.57 8.10 -4.75
C LEU A 286 3.16 9.23 -5.69
N TYR A 287 2.14 9.99 -5.33
CA TYR A 287 1.57 11.09 -6.11
C TYR A 287 0.85 12.07 -5.18
N GLY A 288 0.62 13.31 -5.62
CA GLY A 288 -0.11 14.30 -4.83
C GLY A 288 -1.60 13.97 -4.79
N VAL A 289 -2.20 14.06 -3.60
CA VAL A 289 -3.60 13.62 -3.36
C VAL A 289 -4.63 14.47 -4.09
N ASP A 290 -4.38 15.78 -4.29
CA ASP A 290 -5.34 16.68 -4.96
C ASP A 290 -5.58 16.28 -6.42
N ASP A 291 -4.52 16.02 -7.16
CA ASP A 291 -4.59 15.70 -8.60
C ASP A 291 -4.90 14.22 -8.86
N SER A 292 -4.63 13.35 -7.92
CA SER A 292 -4.91 11.91 -8.01
C SER A 292 -6.20 11.54 -7.27
N LEU A 293 -6.10 11.20 -5.98
CA LEU A 293 -7.22 10.60 -5.22
C LEU A 293 -8.45 11.49 -5.15
N LEU A 294 -8.27 12.82 -4.96
CA LEU A 294 -9.40 13.73 -4.90
C LEU A 294 -10.02 13.97 -6.29
N HIS A 295 -9.18 14.05 -7.33
CA HIS A 295 -9.65 14.21 -8.71
C HIS A 295 -10.40 12.95 -9.20
N LEU A 296 -9.83 11.77 -8.97
CA LEU A 296 -10.44 10.49 -9.37
C LEU A 296 -11.71 10.17 -8.58
N ASN A 297 -11.78 10.62 -7.32
CA ASN A 297 -12.93 10.52 -6.40
C ASN A 297 -13.75 9.21 -6.50
N GLY A 298 -13.10 8.11 -6.73
CA GLY A 298 -13.71 6.78 -6.90
C GLY A 298 -12.74 5.66 -6.58
N ASN A 299 -11.57 5.99 -6.05
CA ASN A 299 -10.58 5.00 -5.64
C ASN A 299 -11.04 4.24 -4.38
N CYS A 300 -10.36 3.16 -4.02
CA CYS A 300 -10.70 2.36 -2.87
C CYS A 300 -10.75 3.19 -1.57
N SER A 301 -11.75 2.96 -0.74
CA SER A 301 -11.99 3.68 0.54
C SER A 301 -10.79 3.69 1.48
N CYS A 302 -9.89 2.70 1.40
CA CYS A 302 -8.66 2.67 2.20
C CYS A 302 -7.75 3.89 1.97
N ASN A 303 -7.88 4.59 0.84
CA ASN A 303 -7.10 5.77 0.51
C ASN A 303 -7.65 7.06 1.14
N TYR A 304 -8.89 7.04 1.66
CA TYR A 304 -9.60 8.24 2.11
C TYR A 304 -9.67 8.33 3.63
N THR A 305 -8.51 8.28 4.31
CA THR A 305 -8.42 8.42 5.76
C THR A 305 -8.91 9.80 6.23
N PRO A 306 -9.94 9.87 7.08
CA PRO A 306 -10.47 11.15 7.57
C PRO A 306 -9.40 12.01 8.24
N GLY A 307 -9.30 13.28 7.83
CA GLY A 307 -8.38 14.25 8.41
C GLY A 307 -6.91 14.17 7.96
N LEU A 308 -6.50 13.09 7.29
CA LEU A 308 -5.10 12.88 6.92
C LEU A 308 -4.55 13.97 6.00
N TRP A 309 -5.27 14.32 4.94
CA TRP A 309 -4.79 15.30 3.95
C TRP A 309 -4.68 16.74 4.50
N ARG A 310 -5.36 17.05 5.61
CA ARG A 310 -5.10 18.29 6.34
C ARG A 310 -3.72 18.31 6.96
N LEU A 311 -3.19 17.17 7.35
CA LEU A 311 -1.89 17.05 8.01
C LEU A 311 -0.75 16.89 7.00
N LEU A 312 -0.86 15.92 6.09
CA LEU A 312 0.24 15.44 5.25
C LEU A 312 -0.26 15.11 3.83
N ASP A 313 0.65 15.25 2.87
CA ASP A 313 0.54 14.62 1.55
C ASP A 313 1.51 13.42 1.48
N MET A 314 1.48 12.65 0.40
CA MET A 314 2.29 11.42 0.28
C MET A 314 3.79 11.67 0.36
N GLY A 315 4.28 12.79 -0.17
CA GLY A 315 5.70 13.16 -0.04
C GLY A 315 6.14 13.42 1.40
N ASP A 316 5.25 13.98 2.23
CA ASP A 316 5.51 14.17 3.66
C ASP A 316 5.58 12.81 4.39
N ILE A 317 4.65 11.90 4.08
CA ILE A 317 4.63 10.54 4.66
C ILE A 317 5.88 9.77 4.24
N ALA A 318 6.26 9.81 2.96
CA ALA A 318 7.46 9.16 2.46
C ALA A 318 8.75 9.73 3.08
N SER A 319 8.76 11.02 3.43
CA SER A 319 9.88 11.66 4.10
C SER A 319 10.15 11.10 5.51
N LEU A 320 9.14 10.51 6.17
CA LEU A 320 9.32 9.83 7.46
C LEU A 320 10.19 8.57 7.35
N ILE A 321 10.40 8.03 6.15
CA ILE A 321 11.26 6.88 5.90
C ILE A 321 12.74 7.26 5.97
N ALA A 322 13.08 8.50 5.60
CA ALA A 322 14.46 8.97 5.60
C ALA A 322 15.13 8.83 7.01
N PRO A 323 16.40 8.42 7.07
CA PRO A 323 17.39 8.24 6.01
C PRO A 323 17.48 6.81 5.43
N ARG A 324 16.51 5.92 5.74
CA ARG A 324 16.49 4.53 5.27
C ARG A 324 16.29 4.48 3.75
N PRO A 325 16.87 3.50 3.03
CA PRO A 325 16.75 3.43 1.58
C PRO A 325 15.29 3.29 1.14
N LEU A 326 14.93 4.15 0.19
CA LEU A 326 13.61 4.20 -0.45
C LEU A 326 13.76 4.18 -1.96
N LEU A 327 13.21 3.18 -2.61
CA LEU A 327 13.01 3.11 -4.03
C LEU A 327 11.54 3.37 -4.35
N VAL A 328 11.30 4.33 -5.21
CA VAL A 328 9.98 4.65 -5.76
C VAL A 328 9.98 4.27 -7.24
N GLN A 329 8.97 3.51 -7.68
CA GLN A 329 8.76 3.19 -9.08
C GLN A 329 7.42 3.75 -9.53
N SER A 330 7.41 4.41 -10.68
CA SER A 330 6.21 4.99 -11.30
C SER A 330 6.15 4.59 -12.77
N CYS A 331 4.95 4.43 -13.32
CA CYS A 331 4.77 4.24 -14.76
C CYS A 331 4.39 5.56 -15.44
N GLU A 332 4.86 5.76 -16.68
CA GLU A 332 4.69 7.00 -17.45
C GLU A 332 3.21 7.34 -17.67
N GLU A 333 2.41 6.30 -17.98
CA GLU A 333 1.01 6.42 -18.34
C GLU A 333 0.07 5.91 -17.25
N ASP A 334 0.55 5.82 -15.99
CA ASP A 334 -0.27 5.40 -14.87
C ASP A 334 -1.33 6.47 -14.56
N HIS A 335 -2.59 6.11 -14.72
CA HIS A 335 -3.73 7.00 -14.44
C HIS A 335 -3.79 7.45 -12.97
N LEU A 336 -3.25 6.65 -12.03
CA LEU A 336 -3.18 7.02 -10.62
C LEU A 336 -2.23 8.20 -10.37
N ASN A 337 -1.33 8.51 -11.28
CA ASN A 337 -0.51 9.72 -11.19
C ASN A 337 -1.34 11.01 -11.24
N GLY A 338 -2.61 10.94 -11.64
CA GLY A 338 -3.52 12.07 -11.79
C GLY A 338 -3.43 12.72 -13.19
N SER A 339 -4.18 13.80 -13.40
CA SER A 339 -4.28 14.48 -14.69
C SER A 339 -2.95 15.06 -15.19
N ARG A 340 -2.01 15.36 -14.29
CA ARG A 340 -0.69 15.90 -14.60
C ARG A 340 0.40 14.82 -14.75
N GLY A 341 0.04 13.54 -14.63
CA GLY A 341 0.94 12.40 -14.80
C GLY A 341 2.17 12.49 -13.89
N LEU A 342 3.34 12.16 -14.42
CA LEU A 342 4.61 12.17 -13.67
C LEU A 342 4.96 13.51 -13.03
N LYS A 343 4.43 14.64 -13.50
CA LYS A 343 4.64 15.93 -12.84
C LYS A 343 4.07 15.93 -11.42
N ASN A 344 2.90 15.32 -11.21
CA ASN A 344 2.31 15.16 -9.88
C ASN A 344 3.18 14.27 -8.97
N VAL A 345 3.79 13.23 -9.52
CA VAL A 345 4.77 12.38 -8.83
C VAL A 345 6.02 13.15 -8.45
N ASP A 346 6.60 13.90 -9.39
CA ASP A 346 7.84 14.67 -9.17
C ASP A 346 7.71 15.75 -8.09
N GLU A 347 6.52 16.36 -7.96
CA GLU A 347 6.24 17.32 -6.90
C GLU A 347 6.33 16.66 -5.51
N GLN A 348 5.83 15.44 -5.37
CA GLN A 348 5.94 14.67 -4.12
C GLN A 348 7.38 14.19 -3.88
N LEU A 349 8.03 13.69 -4.93
CA LEU A 349 9.44 13.29 -4.86
C LEU A 349 10.38 14.44 -4.51
N LYS A 350 10.03 15.67 -4.89
CA LYS A 350 10.81 16.85 -4.49
C LYS A 350 10.83 16.99 -2.96
N ILE A 351 9.70 16.79 -2.30
CA ILE A 351 9.60 16.85 -0.82
C ILE A 351 10.54 15.79 -0.21
N VAL A 352 10.46 14.57 -0.73
CA VAL A 352 11.30 13.45 -0.27
C VAL A 352 12.77 13.70 -0.53
N ARG A 353 13.16 14.17 -1.74
CA ARG A 353 14.55 14.52 -2.10
C ARG A 353 15.13 15.58 -1.17
N ASP A 354 14.32 16.59 -0.81
CA ASP A 354 14.75 17.64 0.12
C ASP A 354 15.06 17.09 1.52
N ALA A 355 14.24 16.14 2.02
CA ALA A 355 14.48 15.43 3.29
C ALA A 355 15.78 14.61 3.25
N TYR A 356 15.97 13.77 2.22
CA TYR A 356 17.18 12.95 2.08
C TYR A 356 18.43 13.82 1.88
N LYS A 357 18.30 14.92 1.14
CA LYS A 357 19.39 15.91 0.99
C LYS A 357 19.78 16.54 2.33
N LEU A 358 18.80 16.94 3.12
CA LEU A 358 19.03 17.55 4.44
C LEU A 358 19.79 16.60 5.38
N LEU A 359 19.48 15.31 5.30
CA LEU A 359 20.14 14.26 6.11
C LEU A 359 21.46 13.75 5.51
N GLY A 360 21.92 14.28 4.36
CA GLY A 360 23.15 13.84 3.70
C GLY A 360 23.07 12.45 3.08
N ARG A 361 21.85 11.94 2.82
CA ARG A 361 21.60 10.58 2.31
C ARG A 361 20.85 10.55 0.96
N ARG A 362 21.25 11.46 0.06
CA ARG A 362 20.69 11.48 -1.31
C ARG A 362 20.89 10.17 -2.06
N ASP A 363 21.94 9.45 -1.75
CA ASP A 363 22.28 8.12 -2.27
C ASP A 363 21.24 7.06 -1.91
N ALA A 364 20.52 7.23 -0.80
CA ALA A 364 19.53 6.28 -0.30
C ALA A 364 18.10 6.51 -0.85
N LEU A 365 17.91 7.41 -1.79
CA LEU A 365 16.66 7.62 -2.52
C LEU A 365 16.84 7.38 -4.02
N ARG A 366 16.04 6.49 -4.58
CA ARG A 366 16.01 6.21 -6.02
C ARG A 366 14.60 6.34 -6.56
N HIS A 367 14.45 6.92 -7.74
CA HIS A 367 13.20 6.90 -8.51
C HIS A 367 13.43 6.22 -9.85
N GLU A 368 12.63 5.25 -10.16
CA GLU A 368 12.59 4.54 -11.43
C GLU A 368 11.28 4.86 -12.16
N VAL A 369 11.36 5.11 -13.45
CA VAL A 369 10.20 5.33 -14.32
C VAL A 369 10.13 4.20 -15.32
N CYS A 370 8.99 3.51 -15.35
CA CYS A 370 8.71 2.42 -16.27
C CYS A 370 7.79 2.91 -17.40
N PRO A 371 7.93 2.38 -18.62
CA PRO A 371 6.99 2.69 -19.70
C PRO A 371 5.62 2.05 -19.44
N GLY A 372 4.57 2.61 -20.04
CA GLY A 372 3.21 2.07 -20.03
C GLY A 372 2.38 2.49 -18.82
N GLY A 373 1.21 1.84 -18.68
CA GLY A 373 0.20 2.13 -17.66
C GLY A 373 0.47 1.47 -16.31
N HIS A 374 -0.58 1.31 -15.51
CA HIS A 374 -0.49 0.80 -14.14
C HIS A 374 -0.07 -0.67 -14.07
N HIS A 375 1.21 -0.95 -13.86
CA HIS A 375 1.76 -2.29 -13.63
C HIS A 375 3.07 -2.22 -12.86
N LEU A 376 3.52 -3.34 -12.31
CA LEU A 376 4.86 -3.44 -11.71
C LEU A 376 5.90 -3.61 -12.82
N GLY A 377 6.85 -2.69 -12.92
CA GLY A 377 8.04 -2.84 -13.76
C GLY A 377 8.98 -3.88 -13.18
N VAL A 378 9.31 -4.92 -13.94
CA VAL A 378 10.17 -6.03 -13.47
C VAL A 378 11.49 -6.14 -14.25
N THR A 379 11.70 -5.24 -15.21
CA THR A 379 12.89 -5.30 -16.08
C THR A 379 14.19 -5.16 -15.27
N HIS A 380 14.21 -4.27 -14.29
CA HIS A 380 15.40 -4.00 -13.44
C HIS A 380 15.20 -4.49 -12.01
N LEU A 381 14.26 -5.41 -11.77
CA LEU A 381 13.91 -5.83 -10.40
C LEU A 381 15.11 -6.39 -9.61
N VAL A 382 16.01 -7.11 -10.26
CA VAL A 382 17.21 -7.67 -9.60
C VAL A 382 18.13 -6.54 -9.15
N GLU A 383 18.46 -5.60 -10.05
CA GLU A 383 19.30 -4.44 -9.78
C GLU A 383 18.70 -3.51 -8.73
N ASP A 384 17.38 -3.38 -8.71
CA ASP A 384 16.65 -2.57 -7.75
C ASP A 384 16.74 -3.15 -6.34
N ILE A 385 16.57 -4.45 -6.22
CA ILE A 385 16.69 -5.14 -4.93
C ILE A 385 18.14 -5.14 -4.45
N GLU A 386 19.13 -5.33 -5.33
CA GLU A 386 20.55 -5.23 -5.00
C GLU A 386 20.94 -3.82 -4.58
N TRP A 387 20.38 -2.79 -5.24
CA TRP A 387 20.58 -1.41 -4.83
C TRP A 387 20.02 -1.16 -3.42
N LEU A 388 18.79 -1.59 -3.12
CA LEU A 388 18.21 -1.50 -1.78
C LEU A 388 19.10 -2.18 -0.74
N ASP A 389 19.56 -3.40 -1.03
CA ASP A 389 20.42 -4.17 -0.14
C ASP A 389 21.76 -3.47 0.17
N SER A 390 22.33 -2.78 -0.84
CA SER A 390 23.62 -2.09 -0.71
C SER A 390 23.54 -0.78 0.09
N HIS A 391 22.34 -0.21 0.24
CA HIS A 391 22.13 1.08 0.91
C HIS A 391 21.56 0.98 2.32
N VAL A 392 21.30 -0.23 2.81
CA VAL A 392 20.87 -0.44 4.21
C VAL A 392 22.00 0.04 5.13
N ALA A 393 21.82 1.18 5.77
CA ALA A 393 22.61 1.55 6.93
C ALA A 393 22.17 0.65 8.10
N LYS A 394 23.07 0.38 9.05
CA LYS A 394 22.65 -0.30 10.29
C LYS A 394 21.41 0.42 10.80
N CYS A 395 20.30 -0.32 10.85
CA CYS A 395 19.03 0.23 11.31
C CYS A 395 19.21 0.65 12.77
N ASP A 396 19.28 1.94 13.04
CA ASP A 396 19.34 2.45 14.41
C ASP A 396 17.99 2.12 15.04
N ARG A 397 18.00 1.09 15.87
CA ARG A 397 16.88 0.74 16.75
C ARG A 397 16.90 1.73 17.92
N ALA A 398 16.42 2.96 17.69
CA ALA A 398 16.16 3.91 18.76
C ALA A 398 14.70 3.83 19.23
#